data_c021e8166c79e36c528a0ccb7e12ced8
#
_entry.id   c021e8166c79e36c528a0ccb7e12ced8
#
_cell.length_a   1.000
_cell.length_b   1.000
_cell.length_c   1.000
_cell.angle_alpha   90.00
_cell.angle_beta   90.00
_cell.angle_gamma   90.00
#
_symmetry.space_group_name_H-M   'P 1'
#
loop_
_entity.id
_entity.type
_entity.pdbx_description
1 polymer ?
#
loop_
_entity_poly.entity_id
_entity_poly.type
_entity_poly.pdbx_seq_one_letter_code
_entity_poly.pdbx_strand_id
1 'polypeptide(L)'
;MPIAPDNDPAVAILVLLLCLLLTSCGGGNGSPAPSPTPSNPYTFTLTASGVNPQELTVPIGTRVLFVNQDARRHDMASDPHPDHKDCEEINSVGVLNNGQSHETDNLVTPKTCGFHDHDNPPPTTQAGNQWTGRIIIR
;
A
#
# COMPACT_ATOMS: atom_id res chain seq x y z
N MET A 1 71.59 -8.97 7.19
CA MET A 1 71.35 -10.08 6.26
C MET A 1 69.89 -10.14 5.97
N PRO A 2 69.43 -9.88 4.76
CA PRO A 2 68.04 -9.97 4.39
C PRO A 2 67.71 -11.43 4.10
N ILE A 3 66.62 -11.93 4.69
CA ILE A 3 66.04 -13.24 4.46
C ILE A 3 65.35 -13.21 3.09
N ALA A 4 65.80 -14.10 2.19
CA ALA A 4 65.17 -14.25 0.88
C ALA A 4 63.81 -14.94 1.05
N PRO A 5 62.79 -14.58 0.23
CA PRO A 5 61.50 -15.24 0.29
C PRO A 5 61.61 -16.67 -0.26
N ASP A 6 61.10 -17.64 0.49
CA ASP A 6 60.96 -19.04 0.07
C ASP A 6 59.96 -19.15 -1.09
N ASN A 7 60.48 -19.38 -2.28
CA ASN A 7 59.71 -19.68 -3.49
C ASN A 7 59.41 -21.20 -3.56
N ASP A 8 58.78 -21.75 -2.56
CA ASP A 8 58.35 -23.14 -2.61
C ASP A 8 57.05 -23.25 -3.46
N PRO A 9 57.10 -23.92 -4.63
CA PRO A 9 55.96 -24.03 -5.51
C PRO A 9 54.77 -24.83 -4.87
N ALA A 10 55.07 -25.62 -3.85
CA ALA A 10 54.06 -26.38 -3.11
C ALA A 10 53.16 -25.44 -2.27
N VAL A 11 53.72 -24.37 -1.70
CA VAL A 11 52.99 -23.37 -0.92
C VAL A 11 52.10 -22.51 -1.83
N ALA A 12 52.63 -22.17 -3.02
CA ALA A 12 51.84 -21.38 -4.01
C ALA A 12 50.63 -22.18 -4.54
N ILE A 13 50.77 -23.47 -4.77
CA ILE A 13 49.65 -24.34 -5.22
C ILE A 13 48.62 -24.52 -4.10
N LEU A 14 49.03 -24.64 -2.84
CA LEU A 14 48.11 -24.78 -1.71
C LEU A 14 47.27 -23.52 -1.49
N VAL A 15 47.87 -22.36 -1.61
CA VAL A 15 47.15 -21.07 -1.51
C VAL A 15 46.18 -20.87 -2.68
N LEU A 16 46.56 -21.29 -3.90
CA LEU A 16 45.68 -21.20 -5.08
C LEU A 16 44.47 -22.16 -4.98
N LEU A 17 44.65 -23.37 -4.41
CA LEU A 17 43.55 -24.32 -4.19
C LEU A 17 42.59 -23.85 -3.10
N LEU A 18 43.06 -23.15 -2.08
CA LEU A 18 42.21 -22.67 -0.98
C LEU A 18 41.34 -21.47 -1.41
N CYS A 19 41.79 -20.65 -2.39
CA CYS A 19 40.99 -19.55 -2.93
C CYS A 19 39.87 -19.99 -3.87
N LEU A 20 39.92 -21.23 -4.42
CA LEU A 20 38.88 -21.75 -5.32
C LEU A 20 37.63 -22.29 -4.63
N LEU A 21 37.65 -22.42 -3.29
CA LEU A 21 36.52 -22.97 -2.53
C LEU A 21 35.56 -21.91 -1.94
N LEU A 22 35.78 -20.63 -2.16
CA LEU A 22 34.98 -19.55 -1.56
C LEU A 22 34.08 -18.76 -2.54
N THR A 23 33.93 -19.21 -3.79
CA THR A 23 33.01 -18.57 -4.74
C THR A 23 31.73 -19.37 -4.93
N SER A 24 31.01 -19.65 -3.85
CA SER A 24 29.60 -20.02 -3.91
C SER A 24 28.79 -18.93 -3.28
N CYS A 25 28.81 -17.74 -3.89
CA CYS A 25 27.77 -16.74 -3.68
C CYS A 25 26.62 -17.11 -4.61
N GLY A 26 25.74 -17.98 -4.17
CA GLY A 26 24.46 -18.24 -4.81
C GLY A 26 23.66 -16.96 -4.78
N GLY A 27 23.73 -16.15 -5.85
CA GLY A 27 22.81 -15.06 -6.13
C GLY A 27 21.43 -15.66 -6.39
N GLY A 28 20.67 -15.94 -5.32
CA GLY A 28 19.25 -16.19 -5.43
C GLY A 28 18.58 -14.89 -5.90
N ASN A 29 18.23 -14.81 -7.19
CA ASN A 29 17.20 -13.89 -7.65
C ASN A 29 15.87 -14.33 -7.03
N GLY A 30 15.72 -14.12 -5.73
CA GLY A 30 14.43 -14.17 -5.09
C GLY A 30 13.64 -12.98 -5.64
N SER A 31 12.69 -13.23 -6.55
CA SER A 31 11.62 -12.25 -6.76
C SER A 31 11.11 -11.84 -5.38
N PRO A 32 10.97 -10.55 -5.09
CA PRO A 32 10.36 -10.12 -3.84
C PRO A 32 9.02 -10.84 -3.72
N ALA A 33 8.79 -11.52 -2.60
CA ALA A 33 7.50 -12.13 -2.31
C ALA A 33 6.44 -11.03 -2.47
N PRO A 34 5.30 -11.31 -3.11
CA PRO A 34 4.23 -10.34 -3.19
C PRO A 34 3.92 -9.87 -1.77
N SER A 35 3.91 -8.55 -1.57
CA SER A 35 3.50 -7.97 -0.29
C SER A 35 2.14 -8.56 0.07
N PRO A 36 1.93 -8.99 1.32
CA PRO A 36 0.64 -9.53 1.72
C PRO A 36 -0.43 -8.48 1.41
N THR A 37 -1.40 -8.89 0.59
CA THR A 37 -2.56 -8.05 0.32
C THR A 37 -3.25 -7.79 1.66
N PRO A 38 -3.51 -6.54 2.03
CA PRO A 38 -4.21 -6.23 3.27
C PRO A 38 -5.54 -6.98 3.30
N SER A 39 -5.76 -7.80 4.31
CA SER A 39 -6.97 -8.62 4.44
C SER A 39 -7.95 -7.99 5.42
N ASN A 40 -8.54 -6.84 5.06
CA ASN A 40 -9.67 -6.27 5.76
C ASN A 40 -10.94 -6.62 4.95
N PRO A 41 -11.95 -7.31 5.53
CA PRO A 41 -13.18 -7.65 4.80
C PRO A 41 -13.97 -6.42 4.35
N TYR A 42 -13.74 -5.28 4.99
CA TYR A 42 -14.35 -4.00 4.64
C TYR A 42 -13.36 -3.15 3.85
N THR A 43 -13.24 -3.43 2.56
CA THR A 43 -12.25 -2.78 1.68
C THR A 43 -12.90 -2.12 0.48
N PHE A 44 -12.55 -0.86 0.24
CA PHE A 44 -12.74 -0.17 -1.02
C PHE A 44 -11.46 -0.27 -1.86
N THR A 45 -11.62 -0.61 -3.13
CA THR A 45 -10.53 -0.62 -4.10
C THR A 45 -10.73 0.51 -5.10
N LEU A 46 -9.74 1.40 -5.21
CA LEU A 46 -9.69 2.46 -6.21
C LEU A 46 -9.05 1.87 -7.47
N THR A 47 -9.75 1.95 -8.59
CA THR A 47 -9.30 1.45 -9.90
C THR A 47 -9.43 2.54 -10.95
N ALA A 48 -8.88 2.31 -12.14
CA ALA A 48 -9.07 3.24 -13.27
C ALA A 48 -10.54 3.48 -13.61
N SER A 49 -11.44 2.57 -13.22
CA SER A 49 -12.89 2.64 -13.45
C SER A 49 -13.66 3.26 -12.27
N GLY A 50 -12.98 3.57 -11.17
CA GLY A 50 -13.60 4.15 -9.96
C GLY A 50 -13.46 3.27 -8.73
N VAL A 51 -14.27 3.57 -7.70
CA VAL A 51 -14.30 2.86 -6.43
C VAL A 51 -15.13 1.58 -6.55
N ASN A 52 -14.62 0.49 -6.01
CA ASN A 52 -15.32 -0.79 -5.97
C ASN A 52 -15.14 -1.48 -4.59
N PRO A 53 -16.25 -1.89 -3.93
CA PRO A 53 -17.63 -1.51 -4.20
C PRO A 53 -17.87 -0.02 -3.98
N GLN A 54 -19.00 0.53 -4.41
CA GLN A 54 -19.36 1.93 -4.10
C GLN A 54 -20.11 2.09 -2.77
N GLU A 55 -20.46 1.00 -2.13
CA GLU A 55 -21.15 0.99 -0.83
C GLU A 55 -20.67 -0.19 0.02
N LEU A 56 -20.41 0.07 1.29
CA LEU A 56 -20.17 -0.95 2.31
C LEU A 56 -21.06 -0.72 3.52
N THR A 57 -21.59 -1.80 4.07
CA THR A 57 -22.21 -1.80 5.40
C THR A 57 -21.25 -2.43 6.39
N VAL A 58 -20.98 -1.73 7.49
CA VAL A 58 -19.97 -2.12 8.48
C VAL A 58 -20.52 -2.07 9.90
N PRO A 59 -20.08 -2.93 10.82
CA PRO A 59 -20.38 -2.81 12.24
C PRO A 59 -19.78 -1.55 12.86
N ILE A 60 -20.41 -1.06 13.95
CA ILE A 60 -19.86 0.03 14.76
C ILE A 60 -18.45 -0.36 15.28
N GLY A 61 -17.50 0.58 15.25
CA GLY A 61 -16.11 0.37 15.68
C GLY A 61 -15.20 -0.22 14.60
N THR A 62 -15.72 -0.42 13.39
CA THR A 62 -14.94 -0.93 12.25
C THR A 62 -14.02 0.16 11.70
N ARG A 63 -12.83 -0.26 11.23
CA ARG A 63 -11.99 0.50 10.30
C ARG A 63 -12.23 -0.03 8.90
N VAL A 64 -12.33 0.86 7.92
CA VAL A 64 -12.49 0.51 6.50
C VAL A 64 -11.18 0.78 5.78
N LEU A 65 -10.73 -0.21 5.02
CA LEU A 65 -9.50 -0.13 4.23
C LEU A 65 -9.78 0.46 2.85
N PHE A 66 -8.96 1.41 2.44
CA PHE A 66 -8.90 1.91 1.06
C PHE A 66 -7.59 1.44 0.42
N VAL A 67 -7.67 0.85 -0.77
CA VAL A 67 -6.52 0.33 -1.51
C VAL A 67 -6.50 0.99 -2.89
N ASN A 68 -5.42 1.67 -3.22
CA ASN A 68 -5.26 2.26 -4.55
C ASN A 68 -4.57 1.28 -5.51
N GLN A 69 -5.33 0.73 -6.45
CA GLN A 69 -4.86 -0.08 -7.57
C GLN A 69 -4.88 0.69 -8.92
N ASP A 70 -5.28 1.96 -8.89
CA ASP A 70 -5.15 2.85 -10.05
C ASP A 70 -3.69 3.33 -10.20
N ALA A 71 -3.27 3.61 -11.43
CA ALA A 71 -1.97 4.22 -11.70
C ALA A 71 -1.85 5.66 -11.18
N ARG A 72 -2.98 6.33 -10.94
CA ARG A 72 -3.06 7.71 -10.45
C ARG A 72 -3.02 7.78 -8.92
N ARG A 73 -2.63 8.93 -8.42
CA ARG A 73 -2.84 9.33 -7.03
C ARG A 73 -4.32 9.65 -6.80
N HIS A 74 -4.82 9.31 -5.62
CA HIS A 74 -6.14 9.70 -5.12
C HIS A 74 -5.99 10.31 -3.73
N ASP A 75 -6.89 11.22 -3.37
CA ASP A 75 -6.93 11.85 -2.06
C ASP A 75 -8.35 11.73 -1.51
N MET A 76 -8.55 10.72 -0.63
CA MET A 76 -9.89 10.36 -0.15
C MET A 76 -10.30 11.23 1.02
N ALA A 77 -11.48 11.83 0.92
CA ALA A 77 -12.05 12.68 1.93
C ALA A 77 -13.53 12.41 2.15
N SER A 78 -14.02 12.72 3.35
CA SER A 78 -15.44 12.67 3.69
C SER A 78 -16.23 13.74 2.91
N ASP A 79 -17.51 13.49 2.69
CA ASP A 79 -18.46 14.51 2.23
C ASP A 79 -18.81 15.51 3.37
N PRO A 80 -19.43 16.66 3.05
CA PRO A 80 -19.47 17.28 1.73
C PRO A 80 -18.19 18.00 1.37
N HIS A 81 -17.90 18.15 0.08
CA HIS A 81 -16.84 19.06 -0.37
C HIS A 81 -17.31 20.53 -0.23
N PRO A 82 -16.49 21.49 0.24
CA PRO A 82 -15.10 21.35 0.70
C PRO A 82 -14.93 21.10 2.22
N ASP A 83 -16.01 20.95 2.97
CA ASP A 83 -15.97 20.96 4.44
C ASP A 83 -15.45 19.64 5.07
N HIS A 84 -15.68 18.50 4.42
CA HIS A 84 -15.24 17.15 4.81
C HIS A 84 -15.61 16.74 6.25
N LYS A 85 -16.84 17.11 6.69
CA LYS A 85 -17.27 16.97 8.09
C LYS A 85 -18.31 15.91 8.36
N ASP A 86 -18.82 15.24 7.33
CA ASP A 86 -19.88 14.25 7.54
C ASP A 86 -19.35 13.07 8.36
N CYS A 87 -18.16 12.55 8.02
CA CYS A 87 -17.45 11.51 8.76
C CYS A 87 -15.96 11.78 8.77
N GLU A 88 -15.49 12.57 9.72
CA GLU A 88 -14.10 13.01 9.80
C GLU A 88 -13.12 11.83 9.90
N GLU A 89 -13.58 10.68 10.38
CA GLU A 89 -12.82 9.42 10.45
C GLU A 89 -12.32 8.94 9.08
N ILE A 90 -13.01 9.31 7.99
CA ILE A 90 -12.61 8.98 6.62
C ILE A 90 -11.40 9.81 6.18
N ASN A 91 -11.25 11.03 6.70
CA ASN A 91 -10.17 11.94 6.30
C ASN A 91 -8.77 11.41 6.71
N SER A 92 -8.70 10.44 7.62
CA SER A 92 -7.44 9.76 7.97
C SER A 92 -6.89 8.87 6.84
N VAL A 93 -7.72 8.52 5.84
CA VAL A 93 -7.27 7.83 4.63
C VAL A 93 -6.34 8.73 3.81
N GLY A 94 -6.79 9.96 3.51
CA GLY A 94 -6.00 10.96 2.80
C GLY A 94 -5.43 10.47 1.47
N VAL A 95 -4.17 10.82 1.22
CA VAL A 95 -3.48 10.55 -0.04
C VAL A 95 -3.04 9.11 -0.17
N LEU A 96 -3.41 8.49 -1.30
CA LEU A 96 -3.00 7.15 -1.70
C LEU A 96 -2.32 7.20 -3.08
N ASN A 97 -1.02 6.96 -3.13
CA ASN A 97 -0.33 6.70 -4.39
C ASN A 97 -0.62 5.27 -4.89
N ASN A 98 -0.28 4.97 -6.14
CA ASN A 98 -0.44 3.62 -6.68
C ASN A 98 0.16 2.55 -5.76
N GLY A 99 -0.62 1.52 -5.45
CA GLY A 99 -0.24 0.40 -4.60
C GLY A 99 -0.30 0.69 -3.09
N GLN A 100 -0.62 1.91 -2.66
CA GLN A 100 -0.77 2.22 -1.24
C GLN A 100 -2.17 1.87 -0.72
N SER A 101 -2.23 1.67 0.59
CA SER A 101 -3.50 1.44 1.30
C SER A 101 -3.45 2.12 2.67
N HIS A 102 -4.57 2.72 3.07
CA HIS A 102 -4.78 3.31 4.39
C HIS A 102 -6.16 2.92 4.93
N GLU A 103 -6.30 2.92 6.25
CA GLU A 103 -7.57 2.70 6.92
C GLU A 103 -8.16 4.00 7.44
N THR A 104 -9.49 4.06 7.53
CA THR A 104 -10.19 5.10 8.28
C THR A 104 -9.82 5.01 9.77
N ASP A 105 -10.14 6.03 10.56
CA ASP A 105 -10.28 5.85 11.98
C ASP A 105 -11.50 4.99 12.33
N ASN A 106 -11.68 4.63 13.61
CA ASN A 106 -12.78 3.79 14.04
C ASN A 106 -14.14 4.48 13.81
N LEU A 107 -15.00 3.88 13.02
CA LEU A 107 -16.33 4.36 12.69
C LEU A 107 -17.30 4.02 13.82
N VAL A 108 -17.42 4.89 14.83
CA VAL A 108 -18.14 4.61 16.07
C VAL A 108 -19.57 5.12 16.11
N THR A 109 -19.98 5.96 15.17
CA THR A 109 -21.31 6.58 15.16
C THR A 109 -22.20 5.95 14.09
N PRO A 110 -23.35 5.34 14.44
CA PRO A 110 -24.29 4.79 13.45
C PRO A 110 -24.83 5.89 12.54
N LYS A 111 -24.46 5.86 11.29
CA LYS A 111 -24.93 6.78 10.23
C LYS A 111 -24.48 6.31 8.85
N THR A 112 -24.90 7.00 7.81
CA THR A 112 -24.34 6.83 6.47
C THR A 112 -23.37 7.97 6.18
N CYS A 113 -22.15 7.61 5.80
CA CYS A 113 -21.06 8.51 5.48
C CYS A 113 -20.79 8.49 3.99
N GLY A 114 -20.87 9.63 3.31
CA GLY A 114 -20.36 9.79 1.96
C GLY A 114 -18.86 10.06 1.95
N PHE A 115 -18.22 9.73 0.84
CA PHE A 115 -16.82 10.09 0.58
C PHE A 115 -16.59 10.32 -0.91
N HIS A 116 -15.53 11.06 -1.22
CA HIS A 116 -15.09 11.34 -2.58
C HIS A 116 -13.57 11.42 -2.68
N ASP A 117 -13.08 11.35 -3.92
CA ASP A 117 -11.70 11.70 -4.24
C ASP A 117 -11.56 13.21 -4.35
N HIS A 118 -10.80 13.83 -3.46
CA HIS A 118 -10.59 15.27 -3.41
C HIS A 118 -9.78 15.80 -4.59
N ASP A 119 -8.93 14.97 -5.22
CA ASP A 119 -8.22 15.31 -6.45
C ASP A 119 -9.17 15.37 -7.67
N ASN A 120 -10.32 14.68 -7.58
CA ASN A 120 -11.38 14.66 -8.59
C ASN A 120 -12.72 14.91 -7.90
N PRO A 121 -12.92 16.08 -7.26
CA PRO A 121 -14.12 16.34 -6.50
C PRO A 121 -15.32 16.28 -7.43
N PRO A 122 -16.42 15.68 -6.97
CA PRO A 122 -17.62 15.63 -7.76
C PRO A 122 -18.16 17.04 -8.00
N PRO A 123 -18.86 17.28 -9.10
CA PRO A 123 -19.65 18.48 -9.24
C PRO A 123 -20.65 18.54 -8.07
N THR A 124 -20.93 19.72 -7.58
CA THR A 124 -21.77 19.99 -6.39
C THR A 124 -23.17 19.35 -6.40
N THR A 125 -23.58 18.76 -7.50
CA THR A 125 -24.81 17.97 -7.68
C THR A 125 -24.47 16.51 -8.01
N GLN A 126 -24.33 15.74 -7.03
CA GLN A 126 -23.77 14.45 -6.88
C GLN A 126 -24.60 13.27 -7.36
N ALA A 127 -24.60 12.89 -8.57
CA ALA A 127 -24.89 11.51 -8.96
C ALA A 127 -23.91 11.09 -10.07
N GLY A 128 -23.00 10.20 -9.76
CA GLY A 128 -22.25 9.49 -10.78
C GLY A 128 -20.77 9.82 -10.93
N ASN A 129 -20.11 10.36 -9.92
CA ASN A 129 -18.66 10.34 -9.92
C ASN A 129 -18.17 8.94 -9.56
N GLN A 130 -17.35 8.38 -10.41
CA GLN A 130 -16.85 7.01 -10.23
C GLN A 130 -15.93 6.87 -9.01
N TRP A 131 -15.36 7.95 -8.47
CA TRP A 131 -14.54 7.95 -7.25
C TRP A 131 -15.26 8.50 -6.02
N THR A 132 -16.56 8.26 -5.96
CA THR A 132 -17.38 8.51 -4.76
C THR A 132 -17.92 7.18 -4.25
N GLY A 133 -18.30 7.16 -2.97
CA GLY A 133 -18.95 6.02 -2.37
C GLY A 133 -19.55 6.35 -1.01
N ARG A 134 -20.03 5.34 -0.32
CA ARG A 134 -20.60 5.51 1.02
C ARG A 134 -20.37 4.31 1.92
N ILE A 135 -20.32 4.61 3.21
CA ILE A 135 -20.22 3.64 4.29
C ILE A 135 -21.48 3.75 5.14
N ILE A 136 -22.18 2.63 5.34
CA ILE A 136 -23.35 2.51 6.23
C ILE A 136 -22.86 1.85 7.52
N ILE A 137 -22.87 2.59 8.63
CA ILE A 137 -22.43 2.14 9.95
C ILE A 137 -23.65 1.73 10.76
N ARG A 138 -23.72 0.44 11.21
CA ARG A 138 -24.87 -0.10 11.98
C ARG A 138 -24.51 -1.33 12.82
#